data_a14b416eea4b26cdbb427dd4fdc537a6
#
_entry.id   a14b416eea4b26cdbb427dd4fdc537a6
#
_cell.length_a   1.000
_cell.length_b   1.000
_cell.length_c   1.000
_cell.angle_alpha   90.00
_cell.angle_beta   90.00
_cell.angle_gamma   90.00
#
_symmetry.space_group_name_H-M   'P 1'
#
loop_
_entity.id
_entity.type
_entity.pdbx_description
1 polymer ?
#
loop_
_entity_poly.entity_id
_entity_poly.type
_entity_poly.pdbx_seq_one_letter_code
_entity_poly.pdbx_strand_id
1 'polypeptide(L)'
;AATTLPVPSVALRPASQVMTLARMGSFHQSRLSFMRVLLRRLKAENWQFKQSRWLIDTKGVGVATYEAIGPERSYTLVAFAHNLPAEKRSDRVIAEAWDSTFTLHDGTISDADIERLRQNVPLQEAGRISDDELVLSRANRSVRLFDYVRDCLAAGTQPDPAMIEPVGYLMRTTAVYGSGKFGAADRDIWANRPEFSGSFQPELLAVWLIRSFTIDIVEHMAAIKTPAKAVKLDPNIRRQIGVGNSTGLGMAPFLINHPALIHAWINARETALTRVRNLSASTAAAIGDLTNLAQRALKNAIEWTTDSSFQKDKTAGLRDDLAALIVYLKKFDPNTAYPFNVIFEWGARQLSLEGQEQA
;
A
#
# COMPACT_ATOMS: atom_id res chain seq x y z
N ALA A 1 -15.50 40.01 33.27
CA ALA A 1 -14.24 39.53 32.72
C ALA A 1 -14.53 38.23 32.00
N ALA A 2 -14.42 38.18 30.67
CA ALA A 2 -14.56 36.99 29.88
C ALA A 2 -13.36 36.06 30.22
N THR A 3 -13.65 34.92 30.83
CA THR A 3 -12.63 33.90 31.08
C THR A 3 -12.24 33.31 29.71
N THR A 4 -11.14 33.77 29.19
CA THR A 4 -10.54 33.13 28.00
C THR A 4 -10.21 31.68 28.35
N LEU A 5 -10.95 30.74 27.79
CA LEU A 5 -10.62 29.33 27.88
C LEU A 5 -9.22 29.15 27.35
N PRO A 6 -8.36 28.38 28.04
CA PRO A 6 -7.00 28.15 27.57
C PRO A 6 -7.06 27.45 26.22
N VAL A 7 -6.34 28.00 25.24
CA VAL A 7 -6.17 27.36 23.95
C VAL A 7 -5.54 25.98 24.17
N PRO A 8 -6.16 24.90 23.73
CA PRO A 8 -5.53 23.57 23.89
C PRO A 8 -4.17 23.58 23.17
N SER A 9 -3.09 23.43 23.90
CA SER A 9 -1.78 23.22 23.31
C SER A 9 -1.71 21.81 22.73
N VAL A 10 -2.25 21.65 21.53
CA VAL A 10 -2.23 20.36 20.83
C VAL A 10 -0.89 20.21 20.15
N ALA A 11 0.01 19.47 20.79
CA ALA A 11 1.28 19.10 20.19
C ALA A 11 1.08 18.02 19.11
N LEU A 12 1.96 18.03 18.09
CA LEU A 12 2.02 16.95 17.12
C LEU A 12 2.41 15.64 17.82
N ARG A 13 1.62 14.60 17.59
CA ARG A 13 1.96 13.27 18.12
C ARG A 13 3.20 12.72 17.42
N PRO A 14 4.13 12.11 18.14
CA PRO A 14 5.33 11.53 17.55
C PRO A 14 4.97 10.33 16.67
N ALA A 15 5.79 10.10 15.64
CA ALA A 15 5.61 8.99 14.70
C ALA A 15 5.50 7.63 15.39
N SER A 16 6.27 7.40 16.45
CA SER A 16 6.23 6.17 17.23
C SER A 16 4.89 5.92 17.94
N GLN A 17 4.15 6.97 18.25
CA GLN A 17 2.81 6.88 18.84
C GLN A 17 1.72 6.65 17.79
N VAL A 18 1.85 7.29 16.63
CA VAL A 18 0.82 7.27 15.58
C VAL A 18 0.92 6.02 14.71
N MET A 19 2.14 5.63 14.37
CA MET A 19 2.43 4.53 13.44
C MET A 19 3.06 3.35 14.16
N THR A 20 2.32 2.77 15.08
CA THR A 20 2.72 1.50 15.71
C THR A 20 2.48 0.33 14.75
N LEU A 21 3.27 -0.75 14.87
CA LEU A 21 3.08 -1.96 14.07
C LEU A 21 1.69 -2.55 14.26
N ALA A 22 1.10 -2.44 15.45
CA ALA A 22 -0.25 -2.88 15.73
C ALA A 22 -1.29 -2.14 14.90
N ARG A 23 -1.11 -0.84 14.67
CA ARG A 23 -2.01 -0.04 13.81
C ARG A 23 -1.82 -0.34 12.33
N MET A 24 -0.59 -0.64 11.91
CA MET A 24 -0.26 -0.82 10.50
C MET A 24 -0.56 -2.21 9.97
N GLY A 25 -0.48 -3.23 10.81
CA GLY A 25 -0.49 -4.63 10.38
C GLY A 25 -1.68 -5.44 10.85
N SER A 26 -2.40 -4.98 11.85
CA SER A 26 -3.46 -5.75 12.49
C SER A 26 -4.78 -5.73 11.71
N PHE A 27 -5.00 -4.72 10.88
CA PHE A 27 -6.23 -4.57 10.13
C PHE A 27 -5.97 -4.34 8.64
N HIS A 28 -6.75 -5.03 7.79
CA HIS A 28 -6.56 -4.99 6.34
C HIS A 28 -6.69 -3.58 5.77
N GLN A 29 -7.60 -2.76 6.28
CA GLN A 29 -7.75 -1.37 5.84
C GLN A 29 -6.59 -0.48 6.26
N SER A 30 -5.98 -0.72 7.42
CA SER A 30 -4.78 0.04 7.83
C SER A 30 -3.61 -0.23 6.90
N ARG A 31 -3.44 -1.47 6.44
CA ARG A 31 -2.49 -1.79 5.36
C ARG A 31 -2.81 -1.06 4.05
N LEU A 32 -4.09 -0.91 3.77
CA LEU A 32 -4.60 -0.25 2.57
C LEU A 32 -4.73 1.26 2.72
N SER A 33 -4.53 1.85 3.90
CA SER A 33 -4.66 3.30 4.07
C SER A 33 -3.67 4.06 3.21
N PHE A 34 -2.42 3.59 3.11
CA PHE A 34 -1.44 4.12 2.16
C PHE A 34 -1.86 3.86 0.70
N MET A 35 -2.34 2.66 0.42
CA MET A 35 -2.87 2.30 -0.90
C MET A 35 -4.14 3.08 -1.26
N ARG A 36 -4.97 3.44 -0.28
CA ARG A 36 -6.15 4.28 -0.52
C ARG A 36 -5.78 5.69 -0.97
N VAL A 37 -4.80 6.30 -0.34
CA VAL A 37 -4.31 7.62 -0.78
C VAL A 37 -3.82 7.53 -2.21
N LEU A 38 -3.02 6.53 -2.53
CA LEU A 38 -2.56 6.24 -3.88
C LEU A 38 -3.74 6.06 -4.85
N LEU A 39 -4.64 5.12 -4.56
CA LEU A 39 -5.75 4.80 -5.45
C LEU A 39 -6.70 5.97 -5.67
N ARG A 40 -6.99 6.77 -4.65
CA ARG A 40 -7.82 7.99 -4.77
C ARG A 40 -7.16 8.98 -5.70
N ARG A 41 -5.86 9.19 -5.57
CA ARG A 41 -5.12 10.10 -6.42
C ARG A 41 -5.06 9.61 -7.85
N LEU A 42 -4.71 8.35 -8.06
CA LEU A 42 -4.68 7.73 -9.39
C LEU A 42 -6.03 7.85 -10.09
N LYS A 43 -7.13 7.66 -9.35
CA LYS A 43 -8.48 7.83 -9.88
C LYS A 43 -8.83 9.29 -10.16
N ALA A 44 -8.52 10.20 -9.25
CA ALA A 44 -8.82 11.62 -9.40
C ALA A 44 -8.06 12.25 -10.59
N GLU A 45 -6.86 11.80 -10.84
CA GLU A 45 -6.00 12.26 -11.93
C GLU A 45 -6.15 11.41 -13.22
N ASN A 46 -7.07 10.44 -13.25
CA ASN A 46 -7.31 9.55 -14.38
C ASN A 46 -6.08 8.77 -14.88
N TRP A 47 -5.23 8.34 -13.95
CA TRP A 47 -4.12 7.48 -14.29
C TRP A 47 -4.62 6.17 -14.91
N GLN A 48 -3.96 5.75 -15.98
CA GLN A 48 -4.23 4.49 -16.66
C GLN A 48 -3.07 3.52 -16.43
N PHE A 49 -3.40 2.24 -16.30
CA PHE A 49 -2.43 1.18 -16.13
C PHE A 49 -2.59 0.17 -17.24
N LYS A 50 -1.46 -0.23 -17.83
CA LYS A 50 -1.43 -1.16 -18.93
C LYS A 50 -0.27 -2.11 -18.76
N GLN A 51 -0.54 -3.42 -18.84
CA GLN A 51 0.51 -4.40 -19.07
C GLN A 51 0.89 -4.29 -20.55
N SER A 52 2.03 -3.66 -20.84
CA SER A 52 2.44 -3.38 -22.21
C SER A 52 3.26 -4.51 -22.84
N ARG A 53 3.87 -5.35 -22.00
CA ARG A 53 4.64 -6.51 -22.47
C ARG A 53 4.53 -7.66 -21.49
N TRP A 54 4.41 -8.87 -22.03
CA TRP A 54 4.51 -10.12 -21.27
C TRP A 54 5.26 -11.15 -22.10
N LEU A 55 6.54 -11.29 -21.81
CA LEU A 55 7.47 -12.24 -22.46
C LEU A 55 8.05 -13.17 -21.40
N ILE A 56 7.17 -13.85 -20.66
CA ILE A 56 7.56 -14.85 -19.67
C ILE A 56 7.21 -16.21 -20.24
N ASP A 57 8.22 -17.08 -20.28
CA ASP A 57 8.14 -18.41 -20.87
C ASP A 57 7.43 -19.42 -19.96
N THR A 58 7.36 -20.66 -20.43
CA THR A 58 6.76 -21.78 -19.70
C THR A 58 7.53 -22.20 -18.45
N LYS A 59 8.75 -21.73 -18.27
CA LYS A 59 9.55 -21.91 -17.05
C LYS A 59 9.35 -20.79 -16.05
N GLY A 60 8.56 -19.76 -16.41
CA GLY A 60 8.38 -18.56 -15.59
C GLY A 60 9.56 -17.61 -15.64
N VAL A 61 10.34 -17.62 -16.72
CA VAL A 61 11.52 -16.78 -16.93
C VAL A 61 11.26 -15.81 -18.07
N GLY A 62 11.65 -14.55 -17.88
CA GLY A 62 11.48 -13.54 -18.93
C GLY A 62 11.29 -12.14 -18.39
N VAL A 63 10.62 -11.30 -19.15
CA VAL A 63 10.37 -9.91 -18.82
C VAL A 63 8.92 -9.53 -19.05
N ALA A 64 8.39 -8.73 -18.13
CA ALA A 64 7.10 -8.05 -18.28
C ALA A 64 7.27 -6.56 -18.06
N THR A 65 6.46 -5.74 -18.72
CA THR A 65 6.42 -4.29 -18.50
C THR A 65 5.01 -3.81 -18.22
N TYR A 66 4.92 -2.86 -17.29
CA TYR A 66 3.68 -2.23 -16.86
C TYR A 66 3.83 -0.72 -16.98
N GLU A 67 2.96 -0.12 -17.76
CA GLU A 67 2.92 1.33 -17.93
C GLU A 67 1.91 1.95 -16.97
N ALA A 68 2.32 3.00 -16.29
CA ALA A 68 1.46 3.91 -15.56
C ALA A 68 1.43 5.23 -16.30
N ILE A 69 0.29 5.55 -16.91
CA ILE A 69 0.10 6.73 -17.74
C ILE A 69 -0.64 7.77 -16.92
N GLY A 70 0.08 8.78 -16.47
CA GLY A 70 -0.46 9.92 -15.75
C GLY A 70 -0.84 11.07 -16.68
N PRO A 71 -1.37 12.18 -16.14
CA PRO A 71 -1.82 13.31 -16.93
C PRO A 71 -0.69 14.02 -17.70
N GLU A 72 0.51 14.08 -17.12
CA GLU A 72 1.64 14.80 -17.72
C GLU A 72 2.80 13.87 -18.08
N ARG A 73 2.95 12.76 -17.38
CA ARG A 73 4.05 11.80 -17.57
C ARG A 73 3.56 10.37 -17.46
N SER A 74 4.31 9.50 -18.09
CA SER A 74 4.18 8.04 -17.91
C SER A 74 5.43 7.45 -17.27
N TYR A 75 5.26 6.31 -16.64
CA TYR A 75 6.32 5.52 -16.02
C TYR A 75 6.15 4.07 -16.41
N THR A 76 7.25 3.36 -16.56
CA THR A 76 7.23 1.95 -16.91
C THR A 76 7.95 1.13 -15.85
N LEU A 77 7.24 0.22 -15.20
CA LEU A 77 7.87 -0.83 -14.41
C LEU A 77 8.37 -1.93 -15.35
N VAL A 78 9.65 -2.23 -15.29
CA VAL A 78 10.25 -3.41 -15.90
C VAL A 78 10.41 -4.47 -14.84
N ALA A 79 9.81 -5.64 -15.04
CA ALA A 79 9.89 -6.77 -14.16
C ALA A 79 10.59 -7.94 -14.87
N PHE A 80 11.74 -8.35 -14.38
CA PHE A 80 12.39 -9.57 -14.82
C PHE A 80 12.01 -10.73 -13.90
N ALA A 81 11.55 -11.81 -14.48
CA ALA A 81 11.24 -13.04 -13.77
C ALA A 81 12.36 -14.06 -13.97
N HIS A 82 12.75 -14.72 -12.90
CA HIS A 82 13.72 -15.80 -12.87
C HIS A 82 13.12 -17.01 -12.18
N ASN A 83 13.68 -18.18 -12.42
CA ASN A 83 13.27 -19.41 -11.76
C ASN A 83 14.45 -19.96 -10.97
N LEU A 84 14.59 -19.50 -9.75
CA LEU A 84 15.66 -19.95 -8.88
C LEU A 84 15.34 -21.35 -8.31
N PRO A 85 16.36 -22.20 -8.12
CA PRO A 85 16.24 -23.41 -7.34
C PRO A 85 15.77 -23.09 -5.91
N ALA A 86 14.98 -23.98 -5.32
CA ALA A 86 14.38 -23.76 -4.00
C ALA A 86 15.42 -23.47 -2.91
N GLU A 87 16.56 -24.10 -2.98
CA GLU A 87 17.69 -23.93 -2.04
C GLU A 87 18.35 -22.54 -2.11
N LYS A 88 18.17 -21.84 -3.24
CA LYS A 88 18.65 -20.45 -3.40
C LYS A 88 17.63 -19.41 -2.97
N ARG A 89 16.37 -19.81 -2.75
CA ARG A 89 15.34 -18.93 -2.24
C ARG A 89 15.49 -18.80 -0.75
N SER A 90 15.57 -17.58 -0.27
CA SER A 90 15.69 -17.29 1.15
C SER A 90 14.61 -16.30 1.57
N ASP A 91 13.94 -16.61 2.66
CA ASP A 91 13.09 -15.66 3.39
C ASP A 91 13.95 -14.64 4.18
N ARG A 92 15.25 -14.69 4.07
CA ARG A 92 16.16 -13.75 4.71
C ARG A 92 16.23 -12.45 3.93
N VAL A 93 16.61 -11.39 4.62
CA VAL A 93 16.75 -10.04 4.05
C VAL A 93 17.88 -9.96 3.01
N ILE A 94 18.84 -10.88 3.09
CA ILE A 94 19.99 -10.95 2.20
C ILE A 94 19.90 -12.28 1.44
N ALA A 95 19.79 -12.19 0.13
CA ALA A 95 19.85 -13.34 -0.78
C ALA A 95 20.89 -13.06 -1.86
N GLU A 96 21.49 -14.11 -2.38
CA GLU A 96 22.50 -14.02 -3.44
C GLU A 96 21.87 -13.76 -4.81
N ALA A 97 20.61 -14.19 -4.98
CA ALA A 97 19.87 -14.03 -6.23
C ALA A 97 18.37 -13.86 -5.93
N TRP A 98 17.63 -13.44 -6.94
CA TRP A 98 16.25 -13.03 -6.81
C TRP A 98 15.36 -13.70 -7.86
N ASP A 99 14.17 -14.14 -7.43
CA ASP A 99 13.12 -14.66 -8.33
C ASP A 99 12.56 -13.56 -9.25
N SER A 100 12.61 -12.34 -8.82
CA SER A 100 12.21 -11.20 -9.63
C SER A 100 12.99 -9.95 -9.26
N THR A 101 13.27 -9.14 -10.27
CA THR A 101 13.93 -7.85 -10.13
C THR A 101 13.11 -6.79 -10.86
N PHE A 102 13.10 -5.58 -10.32
CA PHE A 102 12.22 -4.51 -10.78
C PHE A 102 12.98 -3.21 -10.94
N THR A 103 12.65 -2.47 -11.99
CA THR A 103 13.10 -1.09 -12.21
C THR A 103 11.90 -0.24 -12.61
N LEU A 104 11.67 0.87 -11.95
CA LEU A 104 10.72 1.89 -12.40
C LEU A 104 11.49 2.89 -13.25
N HIS A 105 11.12 2.97 -14.53
CA HIS A 105 11.72 3.78 -15.56
C HIS A 105 10.85 4.99 -15.89
N ASP A 106 11.48 6.13 -16.20
CA ASP A 106 10.78 7.33 -16.65
C ASP A 106 10.35 7.20 -18.11
N GLY A 107 9.07 7.33 -18.37
CA GLY A 107 8.51 7.24 -19.71
C GLY A 107 8.37 5.80 -20.22
N THR A 108 8.31 5.69 -21.55
CA THR A 108 8.24 4.42 -22.28
C THR A 108 9.64 3.83 -22.42
N ILE A 109 9.77 2.55 -22.13
CA ILE A 109 11.06 1.88 -22.21
C ILE A 109 11.30 1.28 -23.59
N SER A 110 12.53 1.43 -24.11
CA SER A 110 12.98 0.81 -25.35
C SER A 110 13.48 -0.63 -25.15
N ASP A 111 13.55 -1.40 -26.22
CA ASP A 111 14.16 -2.74 -26.19
C ASP A 111 15.64 -2.71 -25.81
N ALA A 112 16.35 -1.66 -26.23
CA ALA A 112 17.74 -1.45 -25.87
C ALA A 112 17.91 -1.21 -24.36
N ASP A 113 17.02 -0.45 -23.75
CA ASP A 113 17.03 -0.22 -22.29
C ASP A 113 16.70 -1.52 -21.52
N ILE A 114 15.74 -2.30 -22.00
CA ILE A 114 15.42 -3.60 -21.39
C ILE A 114 16.65 -4.51 -21.45
N GLU A 115 17.35 -4.56 -22.58
CA GLU A 115 18.53 -5.39 -22.71
C GLU A 115 19.69 -4.89 -21.83
N ARG A 116 19.85 -3.58 -21.71
CA ARG A 116 20.80 -2.98 -20.79
C ARG A 116 20.49 -3.34 -19.33
N LEU A 117 19.22 -3.22 -18.91
CA LEU A 117 18.78 -3.59 -17.56
C LEU A 117 18.96 -5.09 -17.30
N ARG A 118 18.78 -5.95 -18.32
CA ARG A 118 18.94 -7.41 -18.22
C ARG A 118 20.34 -7.81 -17.74
N GLN A 119 21.37 -7.03 -18.06
CA GLN A 119 22.75 -7.32 -17.66
C GLN A 119 22.96 -7.30 -16.14
N ASN A 120 22.07 -6.64 -15.40
CA ASN A 120 22.14 -6.50 -13.94
C ASN A 120 21.33 -7.56 -13.18
N VAL A 121 20.68 -8.48 -13.85
CA VAL A 121 19.80 -9.48 -13.23
C VAL A 121 20.38 -10.90 -13.36
N PRO A 122 20.10 -11.83 -12.46
CA PRO A 122 19.14 -11.78 -11.33
C PRO A 122 19.69 -11.18 -10.06
N LEU A 123 20.92 -10.68 -10.02
CA LEU A 123 21.57 -10.18 -8.79
C LEU A 123 21.10 -8.80 -8.41
N GLN A 124 20.95 -7.90 -9.38
CA GLN A 124 20.61 -6.50 -9.19
C GLN A 124 21.47 -5.81 -8.11
N GLU A 125 22.78 -6.01 -8.22
CA GLU A 125 23.77 -5.45 -7.31
C GLU A 125 24.27 -4.08 -7.77
N ALA A 126 24.34 -3.88 -9.08
CA ALA A 126 24.66 -2.59 -9.65
C ALA A 126 23.56 -1.58 -9.30
N GLY A 127 23.97 -0.38 -9.01
CA GLY A 127 23.07 0.71 -8.78
C GLY A 127 22.37 1.16 -10.06
N ARG A 128 21.81 2.35 -10.00
CA ARG A 128 21.21 3.02 -11.14
C ARG A 128 22.23 3.15 -12.28
N ILE A 129 21.78 2.75 -13.46
CA ILE A 129 22.62 2.76 -14.67
C ILE A 129 22.40 4.04 -15.48
N SER A 130 21.20 4.66 -15.36
CA SER A 130 20.86 5.91 -16.04
C SER A 130 20.02 6.84 -15.14
N ASP A 131 19.87 8.09 -15.56
CA ASP A 131 19.05 9.09 -14.86
C ASP A 131 17.56 8.81 -14.97
N ASP A 132 17.15 7.93 -15.89
CA ASP A 132 15.77 7.56 -16.12
C ASP A 132 15.29 6.41 -15.22
N GLU A 133 16.16 5.84 -14.41
CA GLU A 133 15.81 4.78 -13.48
C GLU A 133 15.58 5.33 -12.08
N LEU A 134 14.35 5.19 -11.62
CA LEU A 134 13.90 5.80 -10.38
C LEU A 134 13.96 4.87 -9.17
N VAL A 135 13.43 3.67 -9.33
CA VAL A 135 13.28 2.71 -8.25
C VAL A 135 13.85 1.37 -8.69
N LEU A 136 14.73 0.82 -7.87
CA LEU A 136 15.23 -0.53 -8.02
C LEU A 136 14.70 -1.39 -6.87
N SER A 137 14.16 -2.54 -7.19
CA SER A 137 13.65 -3.49 -6.21
C SER A 137 13.91 -4.92 -6.66
N ARG A 138 13.91 -5.82 -5.70
CA ARG A 138 14.12 -7.24 -5.92
C ARG A 138 13.31 -8.06 -4.93
N ALA A 139 12.84 -9.23 -5.35
CA ALA A 139 11.93 -10.04 -4.55
C ALA A 139 12.16 -11.53 -4.75
N ASN A 140 11.90 -12.30 -3.70
CA ASN A 140 11.79 -13.75 -3.77
C ASN A 140 10.35 -14.20 -3.56
N ARG A 141 9.98 -15.32 -4.19
CA ARG A 141 8.69 -15.96 -3.97
C ARG A 141 8.56 -16.37 -2.52
N SER A 142 7.40 -16.08 -1.93
CA SER A 142 7.10 -16.55 -0.59
C SER A 142 7.13 -18.08 -0.53
N VAL A 143 7.99 -18.64 0.28
CA VAL A 143 8.07 -20.11 0.47
C VAL A 143 6.81 -20.67 1.12
N ARG A 144 6.02 -19.82 1.79
CA ARG A 144 4.79 -20.23 2.48
C ARG A 144 3.55 -20.14 1.61
N LEU A 145 3.53 -19.22 0.63
CA LEU A 145 2.29 -18.85 -0.02
C LEU A 145 2.32 -19.00 -1.54
N PHE A 146 3.45 -18.70 -2.21
CA PHE A 146 3.46 -18.63 -3.67
C PHE A 146 3.06 -19.95 -4.33
N ASP A 147 3.72 -21.03 -3.96
CA ASP A 147 3.45 -22.35 -4.53
C ASP A 147 2.07 -22.89 -4.13
N TYR A 148 1.62 -22.63 -2.90
CA TYR A 148 0.27 -22.98 -2.46
C TYR A 148 -0.80 -22.30 -3.32
N VAL A 149 -0.70 -20.98 -3.52
CA VAL A 149 -1.66 -20.23 -4.33
C VAL A 149 -1.62 -20.69 -5.78
N ARG A 150 -0.43 -20.85 -6.37
CA ARG A 150 -0.26 -21.39 -7.73
C ARG A 150 -0.99 -22.73 -7.87
N ASP A 151 -0.83 -23.62 -6.91
CA ASP A 151 -1.34 -24.98 -6.98
C ASP A 151 -2.86 -25.02 -6.81
N CYS A 152 -3.43 -24.20 -5.93
CA CYS A 152 -4.88 -24.01 -5.85
C CYS A 152 -5.46 -23.52 -7.19
N LEU A 153 -4.87 -22.47 -7.75
CA LEU A 153 -5.34 -21.93 -9.03
C LEU A 153 -5.20 -22.94 -10.18
N ALA A 154 -4.10 -23.69 -10.23
CA ALA A 154 -3.90 -24.77 -11.22
C ALA A 154 -4.91 -25.91 -11.05
N ALA A 155 -5.35 -26.18 -9.82
CA ALA A 155 -6.41 -27.16 -9.53
C ALA A 155 -7.82 -26.66 -9.87
N GLY A 156 -7.99 -25.40 -10.26
CA GLY A 156 -9.27 -24.77 -10.53
C GLY A 156 -10.02 -24.33 -9.26
N THR A 157 -9.31 -24.14 -8.15
CA THR A 157 -9.86 -23.74 -6.88
C THR A 157 -9.25 -22.42 -6.40
N GLN A 158 -9.93 -21.75 -5.47
CA GLN A 158 -9.37 -20.57 -4.82
C GLN A 158 -8.58 -20.97 -3.57
N PRO A 159 -7.48 -20.26 -3.24
CA PRO A 159 -6.78 -20.48 -1.99
C PRO A 159 -7.65 -20.07 -0.80
N ASP A 160 -7.46 -20.76 0.33
CA ASP A 160 -8.16 -20.47 1.58
C ASP A 160 -7.66 -19.10 2.13
N PRO A 161 -8.57 -18.15 2.38
CA PRO A 161 -8.23 -16.85 3.00
C PRO A 161 -7.48 -17.00 4.32
N ALA A 162 -7.76 -18.03 5.11
CA ALA A 162 -7.07 -18.29 6.37
C ALA A 162 -5.57 -18.62 6.18
N MET A 163 -5.19 -19.16 5.02
CA MET A 163 -3.79 -19.41 4.68
C MET A 163 -3.10 -18.14 4.17
N ILE A 164 -3.84 -17.22 3.54
CA ILE A 164 -3.30 -15.96 3.01
C ILE A 164 -3.04 -14.95 4.11
N GLU A 165 -3.97 -14.83 5.05
CA GLU A 165 -3.99 -13.78 6.07
C GLU A 165 -2.68 -13.68 6.88
N PRO A 166 -2.10 -14.77 7.41
CA PRO A 166 -0.88 -14.69 8.22
C PRO A 166 0.36 -14.23 7.44
N VAL A 167 0.33 -14.32 6.12
CA VAL A 167 1.43 -13.98 5.21
C VAL A 167 1.14 -12.70 4.45
N GLY A 168 0.03 -12.64 3.72
CA GLY A 168 -0.47 -11.46 3.02
C GLY A 168 0.31 -11.02 1.78
N TYR A 169 1.26 -11.82 1.27
CA TYR A 169 2.05 -11.51 0.09
C TYR A 169 2.50 -12.77 -0.66
N LEU A 170 2.59 -12.68 -1.98
CA LEU A 170 3.11 -13.74 -2.85
C LEU A 170 4.62 -13.65 -3.05
N MET A 171 5.15 -12.44 -3.07
CA MET A 171 6.58 -12.20 -3.15
C MET A 171 7.02 -11.26 -2.04
N ARG A 172 8.20 -11.54 -1.53
CA ARG A 172 8.84 -10.75 -0.49
C ARG A 172 9.95 -9.91 -1.08
N THR A 173 9.75 -8.60 -1.07
CA THR A 173 10.82 -7.66 -1.43
C THR A 173 11.77 -7.48 -0.27
N THR A 174 13.05 -7.42 -0.56
CA THR A 174 14.07 -7.12 0.45
C THR A 174 14.41 -5.65 0.49
N ALA A 175 14.29 -4.97 -0.63
CA ALA A 175 14.49 -3.54 -0.71
C ALA A 175 13.72 -2.99 -1.91
N VAL A 176 13.24 -1.78 -1.77
CA VAL A 176 12.83 -0.93 -2.88
C VAL A 176 13.67 0.32 -2.75
N TYR A 177 14.50 0.53 -3.73
CA TYR A 177 15.39 1.68 -3.74
C TYR A 177 14.71 2.80 -4.55
N GLY A 178 14.41 3.90 -3.92
CA GLY A 178 14.32 5.15 -4.62
C GLY A 178 15.71 5.40 -5.15
N SER A 179 16.40 6.16 -4.62
CA SER A 179 17.77 6.43 -4.92
C SER A 179 18.73 5.91 -3.86
N GLY A 180 18.23 5.51 -2.74
CA GLY A 180 18.91 4.85 -1.64
C GLY A 180 20.42 4.78 -1.70
N LYS A 181 20.94 3.60 -1.45
CA LYS A 181 22.38 3.25 -1.57
C LYS A 181 22.97 3.58 -2.94
N PHE A 182 22.17 3.65 -3.98
CA PHE A 182 22.59 3.73 -5.37
C PHE A 182 22.22 5.08 -6.04
N GLY A 183 21.92 6.13 -5.30
CA GLY A 183 21.64 7.42 -5.89
C GLY A 183 20.67 8.28 -5.10
N ALA A 184 20.85 8.37 -3.78
CA ALA A 184 19.98 9.13 -2.89
C ALA A 184 19.75 10.59 -3.31
N ALA A 185 20.76 11.23 -3.89
CA ALA A 185 20.65 12.60 -4.34
C ALA A 185 19.65 12.81 -5.50
N ASP A 186 19.46 11.79 -6.32
CA ASP A 186 18.60 11.90 -7.51
C ASP A 186 17.13 11.65 -7.20
N ARG A 187 16.84 10.98 -6.09
CA ARG A 187 15.48 10.74 -5.64
C ARG A 187 14.71 12.05 -5.43
N ASP A 188 15.37 13.06 -4.91
CA ASP A 188 14.74 14.36 -4.64
C ASP A 188 14.29 15.05 -5.93
N ILE A 189 15.00 14.85 -7.04
CA ILE A 189 14.61 15.38 -8.35
C ILE A 189 13.26 14.79 -8.77
N TRP A 190 13.07 13.50 -8.56
CA TRP A 190 11.82 12.82 -8.89
C TRP A 190 10.71 13.09 -7.88
N ALA A 191 11.04 13.10 -6.60
CA ALA A 191 10.10 13.36 -5.52
C ALA A 191 9.49 14.79 -5.58
N ASN A 192 10.21 15.71 -6.19
CA ASN A 192 9.76 17.09 -6.38
C ASN A 192 8.94 17.29 -7.67
N ARG A 193 8.72 16.26 -8.46
CA ARG A 193 7.84 16.37 -9.63
C ARG A 193 6.39 16.61 -9.20
N PRO A 194 5.60 17.38 -9.97
CA PRO A 194 4.20 17.71 -9.60
C PRO A 194 3.33 16.49 -9.32
N GLU A 195 3.53 15.40 -10.08
CA GLU A 195 2.80 14.15 -9.92
C GLU A 195 3.16 13.40 -8.63
N PHE A 196 4.32 13.65 -8.03
CA PHE A 196 4.76 13.04 -6.78
C PHE A 196 4.72 14.03 -5.62
N SER A 197 3.53 14.46 -5.23
CA SER A 197 3.34 15.40 -4.14
C SER A 197 2.69 14.76 -2.92
N GLY A 198 3.02 15.27 -1.75
CA GLY A 198 2.47 14.78 -0.48
C GLY A 198 2.94 13.35 -0.18
N SER A 199 2.00 12.47 0.13
CA SER A 199 2.26 11.05 0.40
C SER A 199 2.36 10.19 -0.87
N PHE A 200 2.06 10.74 -2.04
CA PHE A 200 2.24 10.05 -3.31
C PHE A 200 3.71 10.16 -3.75
N GLN A 201 4.42 9.08 -3.59
CA GLN A 201 5.84 9.00 -3.92
C GLN A 201 6.08 7.92 -4.98
N PRO A 202 7.17 8.01 -5.76
CA PRO A 202 7.47 7.03 -6.81
C PRO A 202 7.57 5.60 -6.28
N GLU A 203 8.01 5.43 -5.05
CA GLU A 203 8.06 4.12 -4.41
C GLU A 203 6.66 3.49 -4.26
N LEU A 204 5.63 4.29 -4.01
CA LEU A 204 4.24 3.79 -3.90
C LEU A 204 3.71 3.35 -5.27
N LEU A 205 4.05 4.09 -6.33
CA LEU A 205 3.72 3.69 -7.70
C LEU A 205 4.42 2.37 -8.06
N ALA A 206 5.72 2.25 -7.74
CA ALA A 206 6.46 1.00 -7.96
C ALA A 206 5.82 -0.18 -7.23
N VAL A 207 5.42 -0.02 -5.96
CA VAL A 207 4.73 -1.10 -5.22
C VAL A 207 3.41 -1.50 -5.85
N TRP A 208 2.63 -0.55 -6.31
CA TRP A 208 1.38 -0.85 -6.99
C TRP A 208 1.59 -1.75 -8.20
N LEU A 209 2.58 -1.41 -9.03
CA LEU A 209 2.93 -2.15 -10.22
C LEU A 209 3.59 -3.50 -9.89
N ILE A 210 4.49 -3.55 -8.90
CA ILE A 210 5.09 -4.79 -8.41
C ILE A 210 4.01 -5.76 -7.91
N ARG A 211 3.02 -5.25 -7.16
CA ARG A 211 1.90 -6.06 -6.71
C ARG A 211 1.14 -6.67 -7.89
N SER A 212 0.87 -5.89 -8.92
CA SER A 212 0.21 -6.37 -10.13
C SER A 212 1.00 -7.50 -10.77
N PHE A 213 2.31 -7.32 -10.93
CA PHE A 213 3.20 -8.35 -11.44
C PHE A 213 3.17 -9.64 -10.59
N THR A 214 3.21 -9.53 -9.25
CA THR A 214 3.23 -10.72 -8.38
C THR A 214 1.96 -11.57 -8.51
N ILE A 215 0.83 -10.94 -8.78
CA ILE A 215 -0.42 -11.63 -9.03
C ILE A 215 -0.42 -12.24 -10.43
N ASP A 216 -0.01 -11.49 -11.43
CA ASP A 216 0.00 -11.97 -12.81
C ASP A 216 0.95 -13.15 -13.00
N ILE A 217 2.13 -13.15 -12.34
CA ILE A 217 3.08 -14.26 -12.45
C ILE A 217 2.58 -15.54 -11.78
N VAL A 218 1.89 -15.46 -10.64
CA VAL A 218 1.34 -16.68 -10.00
C VAL A 218 0.19 -17.25 -10.83
N GLU A 219 -0.66 -16.41 -11.41
CA GLU A 219 -1.73 -16.83 -12.32
C GLU A 219 -1.17 -17.44 -13.60
N HIS A 220 -0.12 -16.85 -14.17
CA HIS A 220 0.58 -17.37 -15.34
C HIS A 220 1.18 -18.76 -15.08
N MET A 221 1.87 -18.92 -13.95
CA MET A 221 2.46 -20.21 -13.56
C MET A 221 1.40 -21.28 -13.29
N ALA A 222 0.25 -20.91 -12.76
CA ALA A 222 -0.88 -21.81 -12.59
C ALA A 222 -1.44 -22.26 -13.95
N ALA A 223 -1.61 -21.33 -14.88
CA ALA A 223 -2.10 -21.60 -16.23
C ALA A 223 -1.16 -22.51 -17.02
N ILE A 224 0.15 -22.33 -16.87
CA ILE A 224 1.16 -23.23 -17.48
C ILE A 224 1.05 -24.64 -16.90
N LYS A 225 0.87 -24.75 -15.57
CA LYS A 225 0.80 -26.07 -14.90
C LYS A 225 -0.41 -26.86 -15.34
N THR A 226 -1.57 -26.22 -15.52
CA THR A 226 -2.82 -26.92 -15.91
C THR A 226 -3.67 -26.00 -16.82
N PRO A 227 -3.34 -25.86 -18.11
CA PRO A 227 -3.96 -24.85 -18.98
C PRO A 227 -5.49 -24.97 -19.09
N ALA A 228 -6.01 -26.20 -19.08
CA ALA A 228 -7.45 -26.43 -19.24
C ALA A 228 -8.29 -26.21 -17.96
N LYS A 229 -7.63 -26.07 -16.81
CA LYS A 229 -8.32 -26.10 -15.51
C LYS A 229 -8.03 -24.89 -14.65
N ALA A 230 -6.91 -24.23 -14.89
CA ALA A 230 -6.45 -23.13 -14.07
C ALA A 230 -7.45 -21.95 -14.07
N VAL A 231 -7.64 -21.37 -12.90
CA VAL A 231 -8.49 -20.18 -12.69
C VAL A 231 -7.66 -19.01 -12.22
N LYS A 232 -8.20 -17.79 -12.36
CA LYS A 232 -7.61 -16.58 -11.80
C LYS A 232 -8.03 -16.39 -10.36
N LEU A 233 -7.25 -15.63 -9.61
CA LEU A 233 -7.57 -15.25 -8.25
C LEU A 233 -8.90 -14.50 -8.16
N ASP A 234 -9.73 -14.90 -7.23
CA ASP A 234 -10.96 -14.18 -6.87
C ASP A 234 -10.62 -12.72 -6.50
N PRO A 235 -11.44 -11.74 -6.94
CA PRO A 235 -11.19 -10.32 -6.66
C PRO A 235 -11.08 -9.99 -5.17
N ASN A 236 -11.78 -10.69 -4.29
CA ASN A 236 -11.71 -10.46 -2.84
C ASN A 236 -10.39 -10.97 -2.26
N ILE A 237 -9.95 -12.15 -2.70
CA ILE A 237 -8.65 -12.71 -2.33
C ILE A 237 -7.52 -11.82 -2.89
N ARG A 238 -7.65 -11.41 -4.15
CA ARG A 238 -6.70 -10.51 -4.80
C ARG A 238 -6.50 -9.21 -4.02
N ARG A 239 -7.56 -8.66 -3.39
CA ARG A 239 -7.45 -7.44 -2.54
C ARG A 239 -6.65 -7.66 -1.26
N GLN A 240 -6.56 -8.87 -0.76
CA GLN A 240 -5.83 -9.19 0.47
C GLN A 240 -4.33 -9.33 0.26
N ILE A 241 -3.90 -9.51 -0.98
CA ILE A 241 -2.50 -9.73 -1.33
C ILE A 241 -1.80 -8.38 -1.52
N GLY A 242 -0.75 -8.16 -0.76
CA GLY A 242 0.13 -7.00 -0.84
C GLY A 242 1.51 -7.35 -1.37
N VAL A 243 2.44 -6.44 -1.16
CA VAL A 243 3.88 -6.66 -1.35
C VAL A 243 4.49 -6.81 0.04
N GLY A 244 5.20 -7.89 0.28
CA GLY A 244 5.61 -8.28 1.61
C GLY A 244 7.07 -8.05 1.93
N ASN A 245 7.32 -8.04 3.21
CA ASN A 245 8.64 -8.20 3.81
C ASN A 245 8.57 -9.25 4.95
N SER A 246 9.61 -9.35 5.77
CA SER A 246 9.64 -10.30 6.89
C SER A 246 8.53 -10.13 7.92
N THR A 247 7.89 -8.98 7.97
CA THR A 247 6.80 -8.69 8.91
C THR A 247 5.41 -8.96 8.35
N GLY A 248 5.30 -9.24 7.05
CA GLY A 248 4.02 -9.49 6.38
C GLY A 248 3.12 -8.26 6.25
N LEU A 249 3.64 -7.06 6.48
CA LEU A 249 2.85 -5.82 6.51
C LEU A 249 2.56 -5.19 5.13
N GLY A 250 2.77 -5.89 4.03
CA GLY A 250 2.48 -5.39 2.69
C GLY A 250 3.35 -4.21 2.27
N MET A 251 3.09 -3.02 2.79
CA MET A 251 3.85 -1.79 2.53
C MET A 251 5.12 -1.65 3.39
N ALA A 252 5.37 -2.58 4.31
CA ALA A 252 6.46 -2.46 5.27
C ALA A 252 7.86 -2.30 4.66
N PRO A 253 8.22 -2.85 3.49
CA PRO A 253 9.50 -2.55 2.87
C PRO A 253 9.76 -1.06 2.69
N PHE A 254 8.73 -0.31 2.32
CA PHE A 254 8.81 1.15 2.20
C PHE A 254 8.90 1.82 3.54
N LEU A 255 8.12 1.37 4.50
CA LEU A 255 8.05 1.94 5.84
C LEU A 255 9.37 1.77 6.59
N ILE A 256 10.03 0.63 6.42
CA ILE A 256 11.32 0.33 7.06
C ILE A 256 12.48 1.01 6.34
N ASN A 257 12.49 0.96 5.01
CA ASN A 257 13.60 1.44 4.20
C ASN A 257 13.53 2.95 3.89
N HIS A 258 12.36 3.55 4.05
CA HIS A 258 12.13 4.97 3.78
C HIS A 258 11.44 5.67 4.97
N PRO A 259 12.10 5.75 6.13
CA PRO A 259 11.51 6.38 7.32
C PRO A 259 11.13 7.84 7.08
N ALA A 260 11.84 8.55 6.22
CA ALA A 260 11.51 9.92 5.85
C ALA A 260 10.13 10.04 5.16
N LEU A 261 9.74 9.06 4.35
CA LEU A 261 8.43 9.02 3.72
C LEU A 261 7.31 8.88 4.76
N ILE A 262 7.50 8.01 5.74
CA ILE A 262 6.57 7.85 6.86
C ILE A 262 6.48 9.14 7.66
N HIS A 263 7.61 9.71 8.02
CA HIS A 263 7.65 10.94 8.80
C HIS A 263 6.95 12.10 8.06
N ALA A 264 7.16 12.24 6.76
CA ALA A 264 6.49 13.24 5.94
C ALA A 264 4.98 13.04 5.94
N TRP A 265 4.51 11.80 5.77
CA TRP A 265 3.07 11.47 5.80
C TRP A 265 2.44 11.72 7.17
N ILE A 266 3.10 11.27 8.24
CA ILE A 266 2.64 11.49 9.62
C ILE A 266 2.57 12.99 9.90
N ASN A 267 3.61 13.74 9.55
CA ASN A 267 3.65 15.19 9.77
C ASN A 267 2.52 15.91 9.01
N ALA A 268 2.26 15.54 7.75
CA ALA A 268 1.17 16.11 6.98
C ALA A 268 -0.19 15.83 7.61
N ARG A 269 -0.42 14.58 8.01
CA ARG A 269 -1.65 14.14 8.66
C ARG A 269 -1.83 14.83 10.02
N GLU A 270 -0.82 14.77 10.88
CA GLU A 270 -0.88 15.37 12.22
C GLU A 270 -1.00 16.91 12.16
N THR A 271 -0.36 17.54 11.18
CA THR A 271 -0.51 18.99 10.95
C THR A 271 -1.95 19.32 10.57
N ALA A 272 -2.56 18.60 9.67
CA ALA A 272 -3.95 18.79 9.26
C ALA A 272 -4.90 18.57 10.44
N LEU A 273 -4.72 17.47 11.18
CA LEU A 273 -5.52 17.13 12.34
C LEU A 273 -5.37 18.19 13.44
N THR A 274 -4.16 18.66 13.71
CA THR A 274 -3.89 19.69 14.71
C THR A 274 -4.57 21.02 14.33
N ARG A 275 -4.54 21.40 13.06
CA ARG A 275 -5.24 22.60 12.57
C ARG A 275 -6.74 22.52 12.83
N VAL A 276 -7.35 21.38 12.51
CA VAL A 276 -8.80 21.17 12.73
C VAL A 276 -9.12 21.17 14.22
N ARG A 277 -8.34 20.47 15.05
CA ARG A 277 -8.54 20.43 16.51
C ARG A 277 -8.43 21.81 17.17
N ASN A 278 -7.62 22.69 16.62
CA ASN A 278 -7.44 24.07 17.14
C ASN A 278 -8.50 25.07 16.66
N LEU A 279 -9.46 24.68 15.84
CA LEU A 279 -10.57 25.53 15.49
C LEU A 279 -11.41 25.81 16.75
N SER A 280 -11.54 27.09 17.14
CA SER A 280 -12.21 27.50 18.34
C SER A 280 -13.73 27.31 18.27
N ALA A 281 -14.27 27.27 17.05
CA ALA A 281 -15.71 27.12 16.79
C ALA A 281 -15.93 26.27 15.54
N SER A 282 -17.13 25.72 15.40
CA SER A 282 -17.59 25.08 14.16
C SER A 282 -18.98 25.61 13.80
N THR A 283 -19.52 25.12 12.69
CA THR A 283 -20.88 25.35 12.26
C THR A 283 -21.66 24.04 12.33
N ALA A 284 -22.98 24.15 12.47
CA ALA A 284 -23.85 22.97 12.38
C ALA A 284 -23.69 22.25 11.05
N ALA A 285 -23.41 22.97 9.97
CA ALA A 285 -23.11 22.40 8.65
C ALA A 285 -21.84 21.53 8.70
N ALA A 286 -20.75 22.02 9.32
CA ALA A 286 -19.50 21.26 9.42
C ALA A 286 -19.65 19.96 10.23
N ILE A 287 -20.44 20.02 11.34
CA ILE A 287 -20.75 18.79 12.10
C ILE A 287 -21.67 17.86 11.30
N GLY A 288 -22.59 18.42 10.50
CA GLY A 288 -23.43 17.67 9.57
C GLY A 288 -22.60 16.96 8.50
N ASP A 289 -21.62 17.64 7.91
CA ASP A 289 -20.71 17.06 6.91
C ASP A 289 -19.88 15.92 7.50
N LEU A 290 -19.35 16.09 8.72
CA LEU A 290 -18.64 15.04 9.43
C LEU A 290 -19.54 13.83 9.70
N THR A 291 -20.79 14.06 10.08
CA THR A 291 -21.81 13.02 10.28
C THR A 291 -22.08 12.27 8.98
N ASN A 292 -22.23 12.98 7.86
CA ASN A 292 -22.44 12.38 6.54
C ASN A 292 -21.23 11.54 6.09
N LEU A 293 -20.02 12.01 6.41
CA LEU A 293 -18.78 11.24 6.14
C LEU A 293 -18.78 9.93 6.93
N ALA A 294 -19.10 9.98 8.22
CA ALA A 294 -19.18 8.79 9.07
C ALA A 294 -20.27 7.81 8.58
N GLN A 295 -21.43 8.31 8.15
CA GLN A 295 -22.50 7.48 7.58
C GLN A 295 -22.05 6.79 6.26
N ARG A 296 -21.35 7.49 5.38
CA ARG A 296 -20.80 6.89 4.17
C ARG A 296 -19.75 5.83 4.49
N ALA A 297 -18.90 6.09 5.48
CA ALA A 297 -17.91 5.11 5.94
C ALA A 297 -18.58 3.86 6.50
N LEU A 298 -19.64 4.02 7.31
CA LEU A 298 -20.41 2.89 7.83
C LEU A 298 -21.10 2.09 6.71
N LYS A 299 -21.73 2.76 5.76
CA LYS A 299 -22.33 2.10 4.59
C LYS A 299 -21.30 1.26 3.85
N ASN A 300 -20.13 1.84 3.56
CA ASN A 300 -19.05 1.11 2.88
C ASN A 300 -18.55 -0.09 3.70
N ALA A 301 -18.46 0.06 5.03
CA ALA A 301 -18.06 -1.03 5.91
C ALA A 301 -19.13 -2.16 5.99
N ILE A 302 -20.41 -1.83 5.85
CA ILE A 302 -21.51 -2.82 5.80
C ILE A 302 -21.48 -3.60 4.47
N GLU A 303 -21.27 -2.89 3.36
CA GLU A 303 -21.23 -3.48 2.02
C GLU A 303 -19.95 -4.29 1.78
N TRP A 304 -18.95 -4.13 2.63
CA TRP A 304 -17.70 -4.85 2.51
C TRP A 304 -17.82 -6.29 3.01
N THR A 305 -17.58 -7.23 2.11
CA THR A 305 -17.59 -8.66 2.39
C THR A 305 -16.16 -9.22 2.41
N THR A 306 -15.91 -10.15 3.29
CA THR A 306 -14.65 -10.89 3.39
C THR A 306 -14.92 -12.29 3.93
N ASP A 307 -14.11 -13.25 3.50
CA ASP A 307 -14.18 -14.63 3.98
C ASP A 307 -13.25 -14.89 5.18
N SER A 308 -12.32 -13.96 5.45
CA SER A 308 -11.42 -14.04 6.61
C SER A 308 -12.18 -13.76 7.91
N SER A 309 -12.13 -14.69 8.87
CA SER A 309 -12.73 -14.53 10.21
C SER A 309 -12.15 -13.31 10.94
N PHE A 310 -10.84 -13.15 10.90
CA PHE A 310 -10.15 -12.02 11.51
C PHE A 310 -10.65 -10.68 10.94
N GLN A 311 -10.80 -10.57 9.61
CA GLN A 311 -11.32 -9.35 9.00
C GLN A 311 -12.80 -9.13 9.30
N LYS A 312 -13.60 -10.19 9.44
CA LYS A 312 -15.01 -10.09 9.87
C LYS A 312 -15.11 -9.46 11.23
N ASP A 313 -14.32 -9.93 12.19
CA ASP A 313 -14.31 -9.41 13.57
C ASP A 313 -13.87 -7.94 13.59
N LYS A 314 -12.79 -7.63 12.90
CA LYS A 314 -12.30 -6.24 12.80
C LYS A 314 -13.29 -5.30 12.12
N THR A 315 -13.94 -5.77 11.05
CA THR A 315 -14.96 -4.98 10.36
C THR A 315 -16.22 -4.81 11.20
N ALA A 316 -16.60 -5.80 11.99
CA ALA A 316 -17.71 -5.68 12.94
C ALA A 316 -17.40 -4.59 13.99
N GLY A 317 -16.23 -4.64 14.63
CA GLY A 317 -15.79 -3.61 15.56
C GLY A 317 -15.75 -2.21 14.93
N LEU A 318 -15.27 -2.09 13.69
CA LEU A 318 -15.30 -0.82 12.97
C LEU A 318 -16.73 -0.30 12.70
N ARG A 319 -17.67 -1.18 12.38
CA ARG A 319 -19.09 -0.81 12.20
C ARG A 319 -19.68 -0.29 13.48
N ASP A 320 -19.40 -0.96 14.60
CA ASP A 320 -19.87 -0.52 15.93
C ASP A 320 -19.27 0.84 16.30
N ASP A 321 -17.99 1.05 16.06
CA ASP A 321 -17.31 2.33 16.29
C ASP A 321 -17.91 3.46 15.46
N LEU A 322 -18.14 3.23 14.16
CA LEU A 322 -18.73 4.23 13.27
C LEU A 322 -20.19 4.52 13.65
N ALA A 323 -20.95 3.51 14.06
CA ALA A 323 -22.31 3.70 14.57
C ALA A 323 -22.32 4.54 15.85
N ALA A 324 -21.40 4.26 16.79
CA ALA A 324 -21.25 5.03 18.02
C ALA A 324 -20.86 6.49 17.73
N LEU A 325 -19.92 6.70 16.80
CA LEU A 325 -19.52 8.05 16.36
C LEU A 325 -20.71 8.84 15.77
N ILE A 326 -21.50 8.22 14.91
CA ILE A 326 -22.68 8.84 14.31
C ILE A 326 -23.70 9.25 15.38
N VAL A 327 -23.96 8.36 16.35
CA VAL A 327 -24.87 8.67 17.48
C VAL A 327 -24.34 9.83 18.30
N TYR A 328 -23.04 9.88 18.56
CA TYR A 328 -22.40 10.97 19.26
C TYR A 328 -22.51 12.30 18.51
N LEU A 329 -22.16 12.30 17.21
CA LEU A 329 -22.21 13.50 16.37
C LEU A 329 -23.63 14.09 16.22
N LYS A 330 -24.66 13.24 16.13
CA LYS A 330 -26.06 13.68 16.06
C LYS A 330 -26.54 14.42 17.31
N LYS A 331 -25.90 14.18 18.45
CA LYS A 331 -26.20 14.81 19.74
C LYS A 331 -25.22 15.92 20.11
N PHE A 332 -24.22 16.12 19.24
CA PHE A 332 -23.16 17.07 19.54
C PHE A 332 -23.64 18.52 19.39
N ASP A 333 -23.33 19.33 20.39
CA ASP A 333 -23.64 20.77 20.33
C ASP A 333 -22.58 21.49 19.48
N PRO A 334 -22.95 22.04 18.31
CA PRO A 334 -22.00 22.76 17.44
C PRO A 334 -21.46 24.05 18.07
N ASN A 335 -22.08 24.56 19.15
CA ASN A 335 -21.59 25.74 19.88
C ASN A 335 -20.50 25.39 20.91
N THR A 336 -20.16 24.11 21.04
CA THR A 336 -19.06 23.66 21.91
C THR A 336 -17.75 24.34 21.52
N ALA A 337 -17.02 24.87 22.51
CA ALA A 337 -15.71 25.43 22.28
C ALA A 337 -14.73 24.31 21.86
N TYR A 338 -13.91 24.57 20.83
CA TYR A 338 -12.97 23.59 20.25
C TYR A 338 -13.64 22.27 19.87
N PRO A 339 -14.71 22.32 19.06
CA PRO A 339 -15.61 21.20 18.86
C PRO A 339 -14.92 19.98 18.31
N PHE A 340 -13.99 20.13 17.35
CA PHE A 340 -13.25 19.00 16.77
C PHE A 340 -12.23 18.40 17.73
N ASN A 341 -11.69 19.20 18.65
CA ASN A 341 -10.86 18.63 19.71
C ASN A 341 -11.67 17.78 20.68
N VAL A 342 -12.87 18.24 21.04
CA VAL A 342 -13.79 17.49 21.92
C VAL A 342 -14.20 16.16 21.25
N ILE A 343 -14.53 16.18 19.95
CA ILE A 343 -14.85 14.97 19.17
C ILE A 343 -13.65 14.04 19.12
N PHE A 344 -12.45 14.56 18.86
CA PHE A 344 -11.23 13.75 18.83
C PHE A 344 -10.96 13.08 20.18
N GLU A 345 -11.04 13.80 21.29
CA GLU A 345 -10.82 13.27 22.64
C GLU A 345 -11.88 12.23 23.02
N TRP A 346 -13.11 12.41 22.58
CA TRP A 346 -14.14 11.40 22.72
C TRP A 346 -13.75 10.12 21.95
N GLY A 347 -13.40 10.27 20.67
CA GLY A 347 -13.00 9.14 19.83
C GLY A 347 -11.79 8.40 20.38
N ALA A 348 -10.79 9.11 20.89
CA ALA A 348 -9.60 8.51 21.49
C ALA A 348 -9.91 7.62 22.71
N ARG A 349 -11.00 7.90 23.42
CA ARG A 349 -11.43 7.15 24.60
C ARG A 349 -12.43 6.03 24.30
N GLN A 350 -13.24 6.21 23.25
CA GLN A 350 -14.40 5.35 23.02
C GLN A 350 -14.25 4.39 21.85
N LEU A 351 -13.42 4.74 20.87
CA LEU A 351 -13.27 3.97 19.66
C LEU A 351 -12.06 3.01 19.73
N SER A 352 -12.15 1.89 19.06
CA SER A 352 -11.00 1.01 18.80
C SER A 352 -9.91 1.73 18.00
N LEU A 353 -8.71 1.14 17.92
CA LEU A 353 -7.62 1.70 17.10
C LEU A 353 -8.04 1.82 15.62
N GLU A 354 -8.80 0.87 15.11
CA GLU A 354 -9.34 0.90 13.75
C GLU A 354 -10.37 2.01 13.58
N GLY A 355 -11.26 2.20 14.55
CA GLY A 355 -12.25 3.28 14.56
C GLY A 355 -11.59 4.65 14.62
N GLN A 356 -10.57 4.83 15.47
CA GLN A 356 -9.79 6.07 15.56
C GLN A 356 -9.07 6.39 14.24
N GLU A 357 -8.65 5.37 13.50
CA GLU A 357 -7.95 5.54 12.22
C GLU A 357 -8.91 5.94 11.09
N GLN A 358 -10.17 5.56 11.17
CA GLN A 358 -11.20 5.90 10.17
C GLN A 358 -11.90 7.24 10.47
N ALA A 359 -12.03 7.59 11.72
CA ALA A 359 -12.62 8.85 12.16
C ALA A 359 -11.67 10.04 11.99
#